data_7ac01c5645cdef047d2c64112625a393
#
_entry.id   7ac01c5645cdef047d2c64112625a393
#
_cell.length_a   1.000
_cell.length_b   1.000
_cell.length_c   1.000
_cell.angle_alpha   90.00
_cell.angle_beta   90.00
_cell.angle_gamma   90.00
#
_symmetry.space_group_name_H-M   'P 1'
#
loop_
_entity.id
_entity.type
_entity.pdbx_description
1 polymer ?
#
loop_
_entity_poly.entity_id
_entity_poly.type
_entity_poly.pdbx_seq_one_letter_code
_entity_poly.pdbx_strand_id
1 'polypeptide(L)'
;MGVRRFLNLFYDWEQHKLGDIGTLKNGMNFSKEAMGHGYAFVNLQNIFGNNVIDNHNLEFAEASEKQLIDYSLQKGDVLFVRSSVKLEGVGEAALIPENLENTTYSGFLIRFRDEYGLNNNFKKFIFAIRQVRNQIMSQATNSANKNISQSVLENLTFNIPIKEEQRVIGQYFSELDNLITLHQRKQL
;
A
#
# COMPACT_ATOMS: atom_id res chain seq x y z
N MET A 1 19.46 32.91 -12.70
CA MET A 1 20.17 31.71 -12.22
C MET A 1 19.23 30.58 -11.74
N GLY A 2 17.91 30.66 -11.95
CA GLY A 2 16.92 29.69 -11.40
C GLY A 2 16.50 28.55 -12.32
N VAL A 3 16.54 28.71 -13.62
CA VAL A 3 15.90 27.76 -14.57
C VAL A 3 16.75 26.52 -14.84
N ARG A 4 18.08 26.60 -14.75
CA ARG A 4 18.96 25.43 -14.96
C ARG A 4 18.94 24.40 -13.82
N ARG A 5 18.50 24.77 -12.61
CA ARG A 5 18.39 23.82 -11.47
C ARG A 5 17.16 22.91 -11.56
N PHE A 6 16.11 23.34 -12.24
CA PHE A 6 14.89 22.52 -12.44
C PHE A 6 15.05 21.44 -13.52
N LEU A 7 15.91 21.62 -14.49
CA LEU A 7 16.10 20.66 -15.58
C LEU A 7 16.97 19.46 -15.22
N ASN A 8 17.78 19.53 -14.16
CA ASN A 8 18.57 18.40 -13.67
C ASN A 8 17.85 17.52 -12.64
N LEU A 9 16.66 17.90 -12.18
CA LEU A 9 15.90 17.17 -11.16
C LEU A 9 15.28 15.84 -11.67
N PHE A 10 15.28 15.58 -12.96
CA PHE A 10 14.62 14.40 -13.55
C PHE A 10 15.59 13.32 -14.10
N TYR A 11 16.90 13.44 -13.90
CA TYR A 11 17.86 12.56 -14.53
C TYR A 11 18.40 11.43 -13.64
N ASP A 12 18.13 11.44 -12.34
CA ASP A 12 18.74 10.50 -11.39
C ASP A 12 17.70 9.57 -10.70
N TRP A 13 16.57 9.24 -11.39
CA TRP A 13 15.64 8.25 -10.86
C TRP A 13 16.14 6.85 -11.16
N GLU A 14 16.44 6.11 -10.12
CA GLU A 14 16.95 4.74 -10.25
C GLU A 14 15.80 3.74 -10.32
N GLN A 15 15.86 2.81 -11.27
CA GLN A 15 14.89 1.73 -11.38
C GLN A 15 15.18 0.63 -10.38
N HIS A 16 14.18 0.28 -9.59
CA HIS A 16 14.24 -0.80 -8.61
C HIS A 16 13.10 -1.79 -8.81
N LYS A 17 13.32 -3.05 -8.39
CA LYS A 17 12.24 -4.00 -8.15
C LYS A 17 11.76 -3.87 -6.72
N LEU A 18 10.44 -4.06 -6.51
CA LEU A 18 9.87 -3.98 -5.17
C LEU A 18 10.49 -5.01 -4.22
N GLY A 19 10.77 -6.23 -4.71
CA GLY A 19 11.41 -7.28 -3.92
C GLY A 19 12.87 -7.03 -3.56
N ASP A 20 13.56 -6.10 -4.25
CA ASP A 20 14.95 -5.74 -3.96
C ASP A 20 15.06 -4.69 -2.85
N ILE A 21 13.95 -3.99 -2.54
CA ILE A 21 13.93 -2.87 -1.61
C ILE A 21 13.09 -3.13 -0.35
N GLY A 22 12.63 -4.35 -0.16
CA GLY A 22 11.87 -4.74 1.03
C GLY A 22 11.31 -6.15 0.93
N THR A 23 10.58 -6.54 1.95
CA THR A 23 10.01 -7.88 2.07
C THR A 23 8.49 -7.88 1.86
N LEU A 24 8.01 -8.93 1.19
CA LEU A 24 6.58 -9.14 0.98
C LEU A 24 6.09 -10.35 1.78
N LYS A 25 4.86 -10.27 2.28
CA LYS A 25 4.23 -11.37 3.01
C LYS A 25 2.72 -11.39 2.76
N ASN A 26 2.19 -12.56 2.36
CA ASN A 26 0.75 -12.76 2.30
C ASN A 26 0.15 -12.66 3.72
N GLY A 27 -1.08 -12.14 3.83
CA GLY A 27 -1.82 -12.09 5.07
C GLY A 27 -2.35 -13.47 5.49
N MET A 28 -2.97 -13.51 6.67
CA MET A 28 -3.50 -14.73 7.23
C MET A 28 -4.96 -14.97 6.82
N ASN A 29 -5.31 -16.24 6.66
CA ASN A 29 -6.70 -16.67 6.47
C ASN A 29 -7.37 -16.85 7.82
N PHE A 30 -8.59 -16.37 7.93
CA PHE A 30 -9.45 -16.57 9.10
C PHE A 30 -10.53 -17.58 8.79
N SER A 31 -10.86 -18.46 9.74
CA SER A 31 -12.09 -19.24 9.66
C SER A 31 -13.30 -18.37 9.95
N LYS A 32 -14.48 -18.79 9.54
CA LYS A 32 -15.71 -18.03 9.80
C LYS A 32 -15.98 -17.85 11.29
N GLU A 33 -15.64 -18.86 12.08
CA GLU A 33 -15.83 -18.91 13.53
C GLU A 33 -14.87 -17.95 14.26
N ALA A 34 -13.70 -17.69 13.68
CA ALA A 34 -12.70 -16.77 14.24
C ALA A 34 -13.05 -15.28 14.05
N MET A 35 -14.07 -14.97 13.23
CA MET A 35 -14.44 -13.60 12.90
C MET A 35 -15.34 -12.96 13.95
N GLY A 36 -15.22 -11.64 14.11
CA GLY A 36 -16.11 -10.82 14.94
C GLY A 36 -15.63 -10.60 16.37
N HIS A 37 -14.53 -11.19 16.79
CA HIS A 37 -13.95 -11.04 18.14
C HIS A 37 -12.43 -11.23 18.12
N GLY A 38 -11.76 -10.96 19.22
CA GLY A 38 -10.31 -11.10 19.35
C GLY A 38 -9.56 -9.80 19.01
N TYR A 39 -8.67 -9.84 18.04
CA TYR A 39 -7.76 -8.76 17.70
C TYR A 39 -8.18 -8.06 16.40
N ALA A 40 -7.84 -6.78 16.27
CA ALA A 40 -8.11 -6.03 15.06
C ALA A 40 -7.37 -6.61 13.83
N PHE A 41 -7.98 -6.56 12.66
CA PHE A 41 -7.32 -6.89 11.42
C PHE A 41 -7.77 -5.98 10.26
N VAL A 42 -6.83 -5.74 9.36
CA VAL A 42 -7.08 -4.98 8.13
C VAL A 42 -7.60 -5.92 7.05
N ASN A 43 -8.70 -5.53 6.38
CA ASN A 43 -9.33 -6.28 5.31
C ASN A 43 -9.49 -5.41 4.05
N LEU A 44 -10.06 -5.97 2.98
CA LEU A 44 -10.23 -5.32 1.67
C LEU A 44 -10.93 -3.96 1.74
N GLN A 45 -12.01 -3.86 2.54
CA GLN A 45 -12.78 -2.61 2.68
C GLN A 45 -11.98 -1.46 3.25
N ASN A 46 -10.90 -1.73 3.98
CA ASN A 46 -10.04 -0.68 4.53
C ASN A 46 -9.09 -0.09 3.48
N ILE A 47 -8.91 -0.77 2.31
CA ILE A 47 -8.00 -0.36 1.25
C ILE A 47 -8.74 0.28 0.09
N PHE A 48 -9.87 -0.31 -0.35
CA PHE A 48 -10.56 0.18 -1.54
C PHE A 48 -10.91 1.68 -1.45
N GLY A 49 -10.36 2.45 -2.40
CA GLY A 49 -10.54 3.90 -2.48
C GLY A 49 -9.74 4.71 -1.46
N ASN A 50 -8.89 4.05 -0.65
CA ASN A 50 -8.05 4.71 0.35
C ASN A 50 -6.58 4.49 0.04
N ASN A 51 -5.74 5.52 0.23
CA ASN A 51 -4.29 5.42 0.13
C ASN A 51 -3.59 5.34 1.51
N VAL A 52 -4.38 5.42 2.59
CA VAL A 52 -3.94 5.28 3.98
C VAL A 52 -4.99 4.49 4.75
N ILE A 53 -4.56 3.57 5.60
CA ILE A 53 -5.47 2.79 6.45
C ILE A 53 -6.02 3.68 7.57
N ASP A 54 -7.37 3.70 7.68
CA ASP A 54 -8.07 4.23 8.84
C ASP A 54 -8.15 3.15 9.92
N ASN A 55 -7.48 3.35 11.04
CA ASN A 55 -7.41 2.41 12.17
C ASN A 55 -8.68 2.41 13.06
N HIS A 56 -9.62 3.34 12.86
CA HIS A 56 -10.84 3.42 13.66
C HIS A 56 -11.94 2.45 13.22
N ASN A 57 -11.86 1.90 12.00
CA ASN A 57 -12.88 1.07 11.38
C ASN A 57 -12.35 -0.32 10.99
N LEU A 58 -11.63 -0.96 11.90
CA LEU A 58 -11.10 -2.31 11.68
C LEU A 58 -12.08 -3.37 12.17
N GLU A 59 -12.11 -4.51 11.48
CA GLU A 59 -12.80 -5.70 11.93
C GLU A 59 -11.96 -6.46 12.96
N PHE A 60 -12.54 -7.49 13.57
CA PHE A 60 -11.89 -8.30 14.60
C PHE A 60 -11.87 -9.78 14.20
N ALA A 61 -10.78 -10.47 14.52
CA ALA A 61 -10.66 -11.90 14.37
C ALA A 61 -9.71 -12.48 15.43
N GLU A 62 -9.88 -13.76 15.75
CA GLU A 62 -8.95 -14.47 16.62
C GLU A 62 -7.57 -14.59 15.99
N ALA A 63 -6.55 -14.39 16.81
CA ALA A 63 -5.16 -14.62 16.43
C ALA A 63 -4.37 -15.11 17.65
N SER A 64 -3.46 -16.05 17.43
CA SER A 64 -2.50 -16.47 18.45
C SER A 64 -1.38 -15.43 18.61
N GLU A 65 -0.66 -15.44 19.72
CA GLU A 65 0.50 -14.56 19.95
C GLU A 65 1.53 -14.68 18.81
N LYS A 66 1.77 -15.89 18.31
CA LYS A 66 2.65 -16.10 17.17
C LYS A 66 2.13 -15.40 15.91
N GLN A 67 0.82 -15.47 15.65
CA GLN A 67 0.23 -14.78 14.49
C GLN A 67 0.28 -13.26 14.64
N LEU A 68 0.08 -12.72 15.82
CA LEU A 68 0.21 -11.28 16.08
C LEU A 68 1.63 -10.78 15.77
N ILE A 69 2.66 -11.57 16.10
CA ILE A 69 4.05 -11.25 15.76
C ILE A 69 4.30 -11.40 14.26
N ASP A 70 3.91 -12.55 13.69
CA ASP A 70 4.18 -12.90 12.29
C ASP A 70 3.48 -11.96 11.28
N TYR A 71 2.28 -11.51 11.61
CA TYR A 71 1.44 -10.65 10.77
C TYR A 71 1.32 -9.22 11.31
N SER A 72 2.27 -8.80 12.15
CA SER A 72 2.33 -7.43 12.68
C SER A 72 2.36 -6.37 11.59
N LEU A 73 1.75 -5.22 11.86
CA LEU A 73 1.73 -4.05 11.00
C LEU A 73 2.49 -2.90 11.66
N GLN A 74 3.45 -2.35 10.93
CA GLN A 74 4.30 -1.26 11.38
C GLN A 74 4.07 -0.02 10.53
N LYS A 75 4.32 1.15 11.11
CA LYS A 75 4.31 2.42 10.38
C LYS A 75 5.19 2.32 9.12
N GLY A 76 4.60 2.66 7.99
CA GLY A 76 5.29 2.64 6.70
C GLY A 76 5.16 1.34 5.92
N ASP A 77 4.57 0.28 6.49
CA ASP A 77 4.14 -0.89 5.72
C ASP A 77 3.10 -0.45 4.68
N VAL A 78 3.06 -1.15 3.55
CA VAL A 78 2.03 -0.95 2.51
C VAL A 78 1.30 -2.27 2.32
N LEU A 79 -0.03 -2.22 2.33
CA LEU A 79 -0.87 -3.37 2.05
C LEU A 79 -1.41 -3.28 0.63
N PHE A 80 -1.18 -4.32 -0.17
CA PHE A 80 -1.70 -4.48 -1.53
C PHE A 80 -2.88 -5.43 -1.55
N VAL A 81 -3.93 -5.08 -2.27
CA VAL A 81 -5.04 -5.99 -2.57
C VAL A 81 -4.54 -7.13 -3.45
N ARG A 82 -4.57 -8.35 -2.90
CA ARG A 82 -4.19 -9.58 -3.59
C ARG A 82 -5.29 -10.09 -4.49
N SER A 83 -6.56 -10.00 -4.05
CA SER A 83 -7.70 -10.61 -4.71
C SER A 83 -8.86 -9.63 -4.79
N SER A 84 -9.45 -9.49 -5.98
CA SER A 84 -10.63 -8.64 -6.21
C SER A 84 -11.50 -9.22 -7.30
N VAL A 85 -12.81 -8.98 -7.22
CA VAL A 85 -13.78 -9.30 -8.30
C VAL A 85 -13.51 -8.42 -9.52
N LYS A 86 -13.16 -7.16 -9.33
CA LYS A 86 -12.83 -6.21 -10.40
C LYS A 86 -11.32 -6.16 -10.62
N LEU A 87 -10.90 -6.10 -11.88
CA LEU A 87 -9.48 -6.02 -12.24
C LEU A 87 -8.81 -4.77 -11.64
N GLU A 88 -9.51 -3.65 -11.66
CA GLU A 88 -9.02 -2.36 -11.15
C GLU A 88 -8.75 -2.39 -9.64
N GLY A 89 -9.44 -3.25 -8.89
CA GLY A 89 -9.23 -3.41 -7.46
C GLY A 89 -7.96 -4.19 -7.10
N VAL A 90 -7.46 -5.06 -8.02
CA VAL A 90 -6.25 -5.84 -7.75
C VAL A 90 -5.03 -4.92 -7.68
N GLY A 91 -4.22 -5.09 -6.64
CA GLY A 91 -3.02 -4.29 -6.40
C GLY A 91 -3.31 -2.83 -5.99
N GLU A 92 -4.57 -2.46 -5.65
CA GLU A 92 -4.76 -1.24 -4.89
C GLU A 92 -3.94 -1.33 -3.59
N ALA A 93 -3.43 -0.19 -3.15
CA ALA A 93 -2.46 -0.16 -2.07
C ALA A 93 -2.76 0.96 -1.08
N ALA A 94 -2.62 0.66 0.21
CA ALA A 94 -2.76 1.64 1.27
C ALA A 94 -1.60 1.54 2.27
N LEU A 95 -1.15 2.71 2.74
CA LEU A 95 -0.08 2.86 3.72
C LEU A 95 -0.61 2.67 5.15
N ILE A 96 0.17 1.99 5.99
CA ILE A 96 -0.01 1.94 7.44
C ILE A 96 0.60 3.23 8.04
N PRO A 97 -0.23 4.14 8.60
CA PRO A 97 0.24 5.47 9.01
C PRO A 97 1.03 5.49 10.31
N GLU A 98 0.79 4.49 11.17
CA GLU A 98 1.41 4.34 12.49
C GLU A 98 1.57 2.86 12.86
N ASN A 99 2.28 2.54 13.94
CA ASN A 99 2.35 1.16 14.43
C ASN A 99 0.97 0.72 14.94
N LEU A 100 0.47 -0.39 14.42
CA LEU A 100 -0.81 -0.97 14.82
C LEU A 100 -0.55 -2.16 15.75
N GLU A 101 -0.63 -1.93 17.05
CA GLU A 101 -0.42 -2.98 18.06
C GLU A 101 -1.49 -4.06 17.96
N ASN A 102 -1.07 -5.31 18.10
CA ASN A 102 -1.97 -6.47 18.08
C ASN A 102 -2.94 -6.50 16.88
N THR A 103 -2.50 -5.99 15.75
CA THR A 103 -3.29 -5.90 14.52
C THR A 103 -2.66 -6.74 13.42
N THR A 104 -3.48 -7.57 12.77
CA THR A 104 -3.08 -8.43 11.66
C THR A 104 -3.71 -7.96 10.35
N TYR A 105 -3.57 -8.74 9.26
CA TYR A 105 -4.19 -8.43 7.96
C TYR A 105 -4.62 -9.70 7.24
N SER A 106 -5.71 -9.56 6.48
CA SER A 106 -6.39 -10.63 5.77
C SER A 106 -5.52 -11.26 4.67
N GLY A 107 -5.70 -12.57 4.42
CA GLY A 107 -5.11 -13.32 3.30
C GLY A 107 -5.49 -12.81 1.91
N PHE A 108 -6.45 -11.89 1.81
CA PHE A 108 -6.74 -11.14 0.59
C PHE A 108 -5.76 -9.99 0.34
N LEU A 109 -4.80 -9.78 1.23
CA LEU A 109 -3.82 -8.71 1.18
C LEU A 109 -2.40 -9.27 1.17
N ILE A 110 -1.47 -8.49 0.62
CA ILE A 110 -0.03 -8.74 0.67
C ILE A 110 0.61 -7.50 1.30
N ARG A 111 1.35 -7.69 2.42
CA ARG A 111 2.14 -6.62 3.03
C ARG A 111 3.47 -6.47 2.32
N PHE A 112 3.85 -5.26 2.01
CA PHE A 112 5.21 -4.84 1.69
C PHE A 112 5.78 -4.07 2.88
N ARG A 113 6.90 -4.52 3.40
CA ARG A 113 7.71 -3.84 4.42
C ARG A 113 8.96 -3.30 3.77
N ASP A 114 9.06 -1.98 3.76
CA ASP A 114 10.14 -1.23 3.15
C ASP A 114 11.43 -1.31 3.99
N GLU A 115 12.52 -1.75 3.37
CA GLU A 115 13.86 -1.81 3.97
C GLU A 115 14.83 -0.79 3.35
N TYR A 116 14.43 -0.14 2.26
CA TYR A 116 15.19 0.91 1.56
C TYR A 116 15.04 2.28 2.24
N GLY A 117 13.92 2.49 2.91
CA GLY A 117 13.58 3.74 3.61
C GLY A 117 12.93 4.77 2.69
N LEU A 118 11.96 4.35 1.89
CA LEU A 118 11.14 5.27 1.10
C LEU A 118 10.39 6.25 1.99
N ASN A 119 10.22 7.49 1.52
CA ASN A 119 9.39 8.48 2.22
C ASN A 119 7.93 8.01 2.28
N ASN A 120 7.31 8.04 3.48
CA ASN A 120 5.94 7.54 3.67
C ASN A 120 4.90 8.30 2.84
N ASN A 121 5.02 9.61 2.69
CA ASN A 121 4.11 10.38 1.86
C ASN A 121 4.29 10.04 0.37
N PHE A 122 5.51 9.76 -0.08
CA PHE A 122 5.77 9.26 -1.43
C PHE A 122 5.16 7.88 -1.65
N LYS A 123 5.27 6.96 -0.67
CA LYS A 123 4.68 5.61 -0.74
C LYS A 123 3.16 5.61 -0.93
N LYS A 124 2.44 6.60 -0.40
CA LYS A 124 0.99 6.72 -0.59
C LYS A 124 0.57 6.80 -2.06
N PHE A 125 1.43 7.34 -2.92
CA PHE A 125 1.06 7.69 -4.30
C PHE A 125 1.77 6.87 -5.35
N ILE A 126 3.01 6.43 -5.10
CA ILE A 126 3.83 5.74 -6.11
C ILE A 126 3.17 4.47 -6.63
N PHE A 127 2.46 3.72 -5.79
CA PHE A 127 1.79 2.49 -6.19
C PHE A 127 0.47 2.69 -6.93
N ALA A 128 -0.06 3.93 -6.95
CA ALA A 128 -1.27 4.30 -7.68
C ALA A 128 -0.99 4.83 -9.10
N ILE A 129 0.27 5.13 -9.46
CA ILE A 129 0.59 5.65 -10.79
C ILE A 129 0.28 4.63 -11.89
N ARG A 130 -0.15 5.12 -13.06
CA ARG A 130 -0.57 4.29 -14.19
C ARG A 130 0.47 3.22 -14.56
N GLN A 131 1.75 3.58 -14.58
CA GLN A 131 2.83 2.66 -14.96
C GLN A 131 2.90 1.45 -14.02
N VAL A 132 2.81 1.65 -12.72
CA VAL A 132 2.81 0.61 -11.69
C VAL A 132 1.52 -0.21 -11.76
N ARG A 133 0.37 0.46 -11.82
CA ARG A 133 -0.95 -0.20 -11.91
C ARG A 133 -1.06 -1.09 -13.14
N ASN A 134 -0.61 -0.65 -14.30
CA ASN A 134 -0.64 -1.45 -15.53
C ASN A 134 0.21 -2.71 -15.44
N GLN A 135 1.39 -2.65 -14.82
CA GLN A 135 2.22 -3.84 -14.59
C GLN A 135 1.47 -4.86 -13.73
N ILE A 136 0.86 -4.43 -12.63
CA ILE A 136 0.09 -5.31 -11.73
C ILE A 136 -1.10 -5.94 -12.47
N MET A 137 -1.93 -5.12 -13.11
CA MET A 137 -3.14 -5.58 -13.80
C MET A 137 -2.84 -6.54 -14.95
N SER A 138 -1.73 -6.34 -15.68
CA SER A 138 -1.33 -7.24 -16.78
C SER A 138 -0.92 -8.64 -16.31
N GLN A 139 -0.55 -8.80 -15.05
CA GLN A 139 -0.15 -10.08 -14.45
C GLN A 139 -1.28 -10.72 -13.61
N ALA A 140 -2.42 -10.05 -13.47
CA ALA A 140 -3.55 -10.59 -12.75
C ALA A 140 -4.17 -11.80 -13.45
N THR A 141 -4.61 -12.80 -12.69
CA THR A 141 -5.27 -13.99 -13.25
C THR A 141 -6.56 -13.64 -13.98
N ASN A 142 -6.89 -14.39 -15.03
CA ASN A 142 -8.14 -14.19 -15.79
C ASN A 142 -9.28 -15.08 -15.26
N SER A 143 -9.40 -15.25 -13.94
CA SER A 143 -10.47 -15.99 -13.26
C SER A 143 -11.58 -15.05 -12.78
N ALA A 144 -12.69 -15.62 -12.27
CA ALA A 144 -13.79 -14.84 -11.71
C ALA A 144 -13.31 -13.86 -10.63
N ASN A 145 -12.46 -14.32 -9.72
CA ASN A 145 -11.68 -13.46 -8.83
C ASN A 145 -10.31 -13.22 -9.44
N LYS A 146 -9.98 -11.97 -9.73
CA LYS A 146 -8.66 -11.56 -10.21
C LYS A 146 -7.69 -11.64 -9.05
N ASN A 147 -6.55 -12.28 -9.26
CA ASN A 147 -5.54 -12.47 -8.21
C ASN A 147 -4.16 -12.12 -8.72
N ILE A 148 -3.32 -11.61 -7.84
CA ILE A 148 -1.88 -11.51 -8.02
C ILE A 148 -1.15 -12.33 -6.98
N SER A 149 0.02 -12.84 -7.35
CA SER A 149 0.92 -13.51 -6.41
C SER A 149 1.90 -12.53 -5.77
N GLN A 150 2.51 -12.94 -4.69
CA GLN A 150 3.62 -12.22 -4.08
C GLN A 150 4.75 -12.00 -5.08
N SER A 151 5.07 -13.00 -5.90
CA SER A 151 6.13 -12.89 -6.93
C SER A 151 5.83 -11.87 -8.03
N VAL A 152 4.56 -11.59 -8.33
CA VAL A 152 4.19 -10.49 -9.23
C VAL A 152 4.61 -9.15 -8.63
N LEU A 153 4.34 -8.93 -7.35
CA LEU A 153 4.74 -7.70 -6.65
C LEU A 153 6.26 -7.62 -6.48
N GLU A 154 6.95 -8.72 -6.17
CA GLU A 154 8.42 -8.77 -6.06
C GLU A 154 9.10 -8.29 -7.35
N ASN A 155 8.54 -8.62 -8.51
CA ASN A 155 9.05 -8.23 -9.81
C ASN A 155 8.53 -6.89 -10.34
N LEU A 156 7.68 -6.20 -9.59
CA LEU A 156 7.18 -4.88 -9.94
C LEU A 156 8.34 -3.87 -10.00
N THR A 157 8.49 -3.20 -11.15
CA THR A 157 9.55 -2.22 -11.35
C THR A 157 8.99 -0.79 -11.36
N PHE A 158 9.70 0.12 -10.74
CA PHE A 158 9.40 1.53 -10.75
C PHE A 158 10.64 2.37 -10.47
N ASN A 159 10.59 3.63 -10.85
CA ASN A 159 11.71 4.54 -10.67
C ASN A 159 11.57 5.26 -9.31
N ILE A 160 12.66 5.30 -8.56
CA ILE A 160 12.75 5.93 -7.25
C ILE A 160 13.64 7.18 -7.36
N PRO A 161 13.11 8.37 -7.07
CA PRO A 161 13.91 9.58 -6.99
C PRO A 161 14.76 9.62 -5.71
N ILE A 162 15.69 10.54 -5.64
CA ILE A 162 16.44 10.80 -4.41
C ILE A 162 15.50 11.18 -3.26
N LYS A 163 15.93 10.95 -2.01
CA LYS A 163 15.07 11.12 -0.83
C LYS A 163 14.45 12.52 -0.68
N GLU A 164 15.18 13.56 -1.09
CA GLU A 164 14.66 14.93 -1.05
C GLU A 164 13.51 15.13 -2.05
N GLU A 165 13.63 14.58 -3.25
CA GLU A 165 12.55 14.63 -4.25
C GLU A 165 11.34 13.81 -3.79
N GLN A 166 11.54 12.61 -3.21
CA GLN A 166 10.46 11.82 -2.61
C GLN A 166 9.68 12.65 -1.57
N ARG A 167 10.40 13.39 -0.72
CA ARG A 167 9.80 14.27 0.29
C ARG A 167 8.94 15.36 -0.35
N VAL A 168 9.48 16.06 -1.35
CA VAL A 168 8.79 17.14 -2.05
C VAL A 168 7.56 16.60 -2.80
N ILE A 169 7.71 15.52 -3.55
CA ILE A 169 6.61 14.89 -4.30
C ILE A 169 5.52 14.42 -3.35
N GLY A 170 5.90 13.69 -2.29
CA GLY A 170 4.95 13.16 -1.31
C GLY A 170 4.20 14.26 -0.56
N GLN A 171 4.88 15.35 -0.21
CA GLN A 171 4.25 16.50 0.43
C GLN A 171 3.25 17.18 -0.51
N TYR A 172 3.64 17.44 -1.76
CA TYR A 172 2.79 18.08 -2.76
C TYR A 172 1.47 17.32 -2.96
N PHE A 173 1.54 16.01 -3.17
CA PHE A 173 0.33 15.20 -3.34
C PHE A 173 -0.51 15.10 -2.06
N SER A 174 0.13 15.07 -0.88
CA SER A 174 -0.61 15.08 0.39
C SER A 174 -1.37 16.39 0.61
N GLU A 175 -0.80 17.52 0.22
CA GLU A 175 -1.47 18.82 0.26
C GLU A 175 -2.64 18.89 -0.72
N LEU A 176 -2.51 18.32 -1.93
CA LEU A 176 -3.61 18.22 -2.89
C LEU A 176 -4.76 17.35 -2.36
N ASP A 177 -4.48 16.19 -1.77
CA ASP A 177 -5.51 15.33 -1.15
C ASP A 177 -6.26 16.07 -0.06
N ASN A 178 -5.56 16.83 0.78
CA ASN A 178 -6.17 17.62 1.84
C ASN A 178 -7.10 18.72 1.25
N LEU A 179 -6.67 19.41 0.20
CA LEU A 179 -7.49 20.45 -0.47
C LEU A 179 -8.74 19.85 -1.10
N ILE A 180 -8.63 18.70 -1.77
CA ILE A 180 -9.77 17.98 -2.36
C ILE A 180 -10.77 17.58 -1.25
N THR A 181 -10.28 16.99 -0.18
CA THR A 181 -11.12 16.58 0.97
C THR A 181 -11.84 17.77 1.60
N LEU A 182 -11.16 18.89 1.82
CA LEU A 182 -11.75 20.11 2.35
C LEU A 182 -12.81 20.70 1.40
N HIS A 183 -12.58 20.64 0.10
CA HIS A 183 -13.53 21.12 -0.90
C HIS A 183 -14.81 20.27 -0.92
N GLN A 184 -14.67 18.95 -0.89
CA GLN A 184 -15.80 18.03 -0.84
C GLN A 184 -16.67 18.22 0.42
N ARG A 185 -16.05 18.44 1.59
CA ARG A 185 -16.78 18.71 2.86
C ARG A 185 -17.57 20.03 2.86
N LYS A 186 -17.20 21.00 2.02
CA LYS A 186 -17.93 22.28 1.90
C LYS A 186 -19.15 22.20 0.97
N GLN A 187 -19.28 21.11 0.21
CA GLN A 187 -20.38 20.89 -0.72
C GLN A 187 -21.52 20.03 -0.13
N LEU A 188 -21.31 19.49 1.07
CA LEU A 188 -22.30 18.77 1.88
C LEU A 188 -22.90 19.70 2.93
#